data_ce9f9daa521ebddc9d88c4e9f1e60482
#
_entry.id   ce9f9daa521ebddc9d88c4e9f1e60482
#
_cell.length_a   1.000
_cell.length_b   1.000
_cell.length_c   1.000
_cell.angle_alpha   90.00
_cell.angle_beta   90.00
_cell.angle_gamma   90.00
#
_symmetry.space_group_name_H-M   'P 1'
#
loop_
_entity.id
_entity.type
_entity.pdbx_description
1 polymer ?
#
loop_
_entity_poly.entity_id
_entity_poly.type
_entity_poly.pdbx_seq_one_letter_code
_entity_poly.pdbx_strand_id
1 'polypeptide(L)'
;MKNMLRILLLTMIICCWSCGSGGEDIPTPTPTPKPEEKPKVEVTTTAPVLSQEGGTASVTFTSTADWTIDVTEGRAVSWCTVSPTSGGKGTSTLTITTTDNDTYDERNAKVTIKAGATTQSFTITQKQKDAILVAKNEYSMEAAGGELKFDVNTNVDFTVETSVDWIVQNTDSRGLATKSLSFNVTENTSDASREGLITISSGKLKQEIKVIQAKKVVPEPTDKNGTGAEIESGGGIEEG
;
A
#
# COMPACT_ATOMS: atom_id res chain seq x y z
N MET A 1 14.63 -43.66 16.48
CA MET A 1 14.85 -44.73 17.46
C MET A 1 13.60 -44.89 18.33
N LYS A 2 13.08 -46.10 18.28
CA LYS A 2 12.19 -46.81 19.21
C LYS A 2 10.77 -46.31 19.46
N ASN A 3 9.90 -46.97 18.73
CA ASN A 3 8.52 -47.35 19.04
C ASN A 3 8.28 -47.73 20.50
N MET A 4 7.16 -47.30 21.06
CA MET A 4 6.50 -48.10 22.10
C MET A 4 5.00 -48.16 21.84
N LEU A 5 4.62 -49.22 21.16
CA LEU A 5 3.30 -49.79 21.04
C LEU A 5 2.89 -50.34 22.43
N ARG A 6 1.87 -49.74 23.05
CA ARG A 6 1.23 -50.35 24.24
C ARG A 6 -0.08 -50.99 23.81
N ILE A 7 0.03 -52.31 23.62
CA ILE A 7 -1.10 -53.24 23.53
C ILE A 7 -1.62 -53.46 24.96
N LEU A 8 -2.86 -53.06 25.21
CA LEU A 8 -3.56 -53.36 26.43
C LEU A 8 -4.41 -54.63 26.20
N LEU A 9 -3.95 -55.71 26.81
CA LEU A 9 -4.59 -57.03 26.79
C LEU A 9 -5.88 -56.98 27.61
N LEU A 10 -7.03 -57.23 26.98
CA LEU A 10 -8.31 -57.36 27.65
C LEU A 10 -8.45 -58.84 28.10
N THR A 11 -8.31 -59.12 29.39
CA THR A 11 -8.62 -60.40 29.98
C THR A 11 -10.10 -60.59 30.12
N MET A 12 -10.62 -61.57 29.38
CA MET A 12 -11.97 -62.05 29.42
C MET A 12 -12.12 -63.01 30.64
N ILE A 13 -12.90 -62.54 31.62
CA ILE A 13 -13.32 -63.51 32.73
C ILE A 13 -14.73 -63.95 32.38
N ILE A 14 -14.82 -65.23 31.99
CA ILE A 14 -16.08 -65.96 31.88
C ILE A 14 -16.37 -66.55 33.25
N CYS A 15 -17.42 -66.11 33.92
CA CYS A 15 -18.04 -66.86 35.01
C CYS A 15 -19.43 -67.25 34.58
N CYS A 16 -19.60 -68.56 34.32
CA CYS A 16 -20.92 -69.21 34.28
C CYS A 16 -21.40 -69.48 35.70
N TRP A 17 -22.64 -69.30 35.90
CA TRP A 17 -23.61 -70.18 36.57
C TRP A 17 -24.48 -69.46 37.57
N SER A 18 -25.77 -69.37 37.32
CA SER A 18 -26.76 -70.17 38.04
C SER A 18 -28.17 -69.69 37.64
N CYS A 19 -29.02 -70.65 37.40
CA CYS A 19 -30.42 -70.58 37.13
C CYS A 19 -31.17 -70.03 38.37
N GLY A 20 -32.03 -69.03 38.20
CA GLY A 20 -32.96 -68.59 39.24
C GLY A 20 -34.06 -67.80 38.54
N SER A 21 -35.26 -68.37 38.46
CA SER A 21 -36.49 -67.76 37.93
C SER A 21 -36.96 -66.67 38.85
N GLY A 22 -36.94 -65.44 38.34
CA GLY A 22 -37.54 -64.27 38.94
C GLY A 22 -37.47 -63.13 37.91
N GLY A 23 -38.62 -62.75 37.38
CA GLY A 23 -38.72 -61.64 36.44
C GLY A 23 -38.41 -60.32 37.12
N GLU A 24 -37.19 -59.85 36.98
CA GLU A 24 -36.83 -58.47 37.24
C GLU A 24 -36.52 -57.83 35.90
N ASP A 25 -37.32 -56.81 35.55
CA ASP A 25 -37.04 -55.91 34.42
C ASP A 25 -35.66 -55.30 34.62
N ILE A 26 -34.65 -55.83 33.90
CA ILE A 26 -33.35 -55.23 33.82
C ILE A 26 -33.50 -53.94 33.07
N PRO A 27 -33.28 -52.78 33.70
CA PRO A 27 -33.35 -51.50 32.99
C PRO A 27 -32.30 -51.53 31.86
N THR A 28 -32.79 -51.39 30.63
CA THR A 28 -31.93 -51.23 29.46
C THR A 28 -30.96 -50.10 29.75
N PRO A 29 -29.61 -50.30 29.64
CA PRO A 29 -28.66 -49.21 29.89
C PRO A 29 -28.96 -48.08 28.94
N THR A 30 -29.31 -46.93 29.49
CA THR A 30 -29.48 -45.67 28.73
C THR A 30 -28.19 -45.48 27.93
N PRO A 31 -28.25 -45.31 26.59
CA PRO A 31 -27.05 -45.12 25.82
C PRO A 31 -26.33 -43.88 26.34
N THR A 32 -25.10 -44.06 26.76
CA THR A 32 -24.20 -42.93 27.16
C THR A 32 -24.20 -41.95 26.02
N PRO A 33 -24.50 -40.67 26.20
CA PRO A 33 -24.48 -39.68 25.13
C PRO A 33 -23.06 -39.66 24.55
N LYS A 34 -22.94 -39.89 23.24
CA LYS A 34 -21.69 -39.75 22.50
C LYS A 34 -21.15 -38.33 22.75
N PRO A 35 -19.87 -38.15 23.13
CA PRO A 35 -19.31 -36.83 23.29
C PRO A 35 -19.59 -35.99 22.05
N GLU A 36 -20.24 -34.85 22.20
CA GLU A 36 -20.54 -33.92 21.12
C GLU A 36 -19.21 -33.31 20.67
N GLU A 37 -18.74 -33.66 19.47
CA GLU A 37 -17.52 -33.10 18.91
C GLU A 37 -17.71 -31.63 18.68
N LYS A 38 -16.77 -30.81 19.20
CA LYS A 38 -16.80 -29.35 18.97
C LYS A 38 -16.73 -29.08 17.46
N PRO A 39 -17.54 -28.15 16.94
CA PRO A 39 -17.44 -27.74 15.56
C PRO A 39 -16.02 -27.35 15.17
N LYS A 40 -15.59 -27.68 13.94
CA LYS A 40 -14.30 -27.33 13.38
C LYS A 40 -14.51 -26.50 12.12
N VAL A 41 -13.70 -25.45 11.96
CA VAL A 41 -13.61 -24.65 10.73
C VAL A 41 -12.16 -24.62 10.29
N GLU A 42 -11.92 -24.88 9.00
CA GLU A 42 -10.58 -24.90 8.41
C GLU A 42 -10.59 -24.16 7.09
N VAL A 43 -9.84 -23.04 7.01
CA VAL A 43 -9.65 -22.28 5.77
C VAL A 43 -8.54 -22.96 4.97
N THR A 44 -8.84 -23.37 3.74
CA THR A 44 -7.95 -24.17 2.90
C THR A 44 -7.22 -23.35 1.83
N THR A 45 -7.60 -22.11 1.64
CA THR A 45 -6.98 -21.19 0.68
C THR A 45 -6.22 -20.08 1.39
N THR A 46 -5.20 -19.53 0.71
CA THR A 46 -4.47 -18.36 1.20
C THR A 46 -5.41 -17.14 1.24
N ALA A 47 -5.23 -16.29 2.25
CA ALA A 47 -5.95 -15.02 2.35
C ALA A 47 -5.68 -14.15 1.12
N PRO A 48 -6.71 -13.57 0.47
CA PRO A 48 -6.54 -12.85 -0.78
C PRO A 48 -5.93 -11.46 -0.56
N VAL A 49 -5.08 -11.07 -1.52
CA VAL A 49 -4.61 -9.70 -1.73
C VAL A 49 -5.17 -9.22 -3.05
N LEU A 50 -5.99 -8.17 -3.03
CA LEU A 50 -6.61 -7.58 -4.22
C LEU A 50 -5.85 -6.32 -4.65
N SER A 51 -5.97 -5.98 -5.93
CA SER A 51 -5.42 -4.76 -6.48
C SER A 51 -6.20 -3.53 -6.01
N GLN A 52 -5.67 -2.37 -6.28
CA GLN A 52 -6.28 -1.08 -5.98
C GLN A 52 -7.64 -0.92 -6.70
N GLU A 53 -7.75 -1.37 -7.96
CA GLU A 53 -9.00 -1.29 -8.75
C GLU A 53 -10.12 -2.19 -8.22
N GLY A 54 -9.88 -2.92 -7.12
CA GLY A 54 -10.85 -3.85 -6.59
C GLY A 54 -10.97 -5.14 -7.41
N GLY A 55 -12.16 -5.74 -7.37
CA GLY A 55 -12.44 -6.97 -8.10
C GLY A 55 -12.98 -8.07 -7.20
N THR A 56 -12.80 -9.31 -7.66
CA THR A 56 -13.29 -10.49 -6.96
C THR A 56 -12.18 -11.48 -6.62
N ALA A 57 -12.32 -12.14 -5.48
CA ALA A 57 -11.49 -13.27 -5.06
C ALA A 57 -12.35 -14.37 -4.44
N SER A 58 -11.81 -15.58 -4.35
CA SER A 58 -12.51 -16.71 -3.74
C SER A 58 -11.70 -17.29 -2.59
N VAL A 59 -12.38 -17.63 -1.50
CA VAL A 59 -11.81 -18.34 -0.35
C VAL A 59 -12.65 -19.58 -0.07
N THR A 60 -11.99 -20.73 -0.03
CA THR A 60 -12.61 -22.01 0.28
C THR A 60 -12.27 -22.43 1.70
N PHE A 61 -13.24 -22.96 2.40
CA PHE A 61 -13.09 -23.52 3.74
C PHE A 61 -14.00 -24.73 3.96
N THR A 62 -13.73 -25.49 5.01
CA THR A 62 -14.58 -26.57 5.45
C THR A 62 -15.12 -26.29 6.84
N SER A 63 -16.38 -26.68 7.09
CA SER A 63 -17.02 -26.59 8.40
C SER A 63 -17.72 -27.90 8.76
N THR A 64 -17.61 -28.33 10.00
CA THR A 64 -18.34 -29.52 10.49
C THR A 64 -19.74 -29.19 11.04
N ALA A 65 -20.13 -27.93 11.06
CA ALA A 65 -21.45 -27.44 11.48
C ALA A 65 -21.90 -26.28 10.59
N ASP A 66 -23.15 -25.85 10.73
CA ASP A 66 -23.67 -24.66 10.10
C ASP A 66 -22.86 -23.43 10.53
N TRP A 67 -22.68 -22.49 9.61
CA TRP A 67 -21.79 -21.37 9.79
C TRP A 67 -22.39 -20.03 9.34
N THR A 68 -21.83 -18.95 9.88
CA THR A 68 -22.12 -17.56 9.49
C THR A 68 -20.84 -16.79 9.31
N ILE A 69 -20.90 -15.74 8.49
CA ILE A 69 -19.77 -14.82 8.20
C ILE A 69 -20.06 -13.46 8.82
N ASP A 70 -19.02 -12.89 9.40
CA ASP A 70 -18.97 -11.50 9.84
C ASP A 70 -17.73 -10.83 9.21
N VAL A 71 -17.89 -9.62 8.63
CA VAL A 71 -16.84 -8.87 7.97
C VAL A 71 -16.67 -7.54 8.69
N THR A 72 -15.47 -7.29 9.22
CA THR A 72 -15.19 -6.09 10.04
C THR A 72 -13.81 -5.50 9.73
N GLU A 73 -13.69 -4.19 9.91
CA GLU A 73 -12.45 -3.42 10.01
C GLU A 73 -12.42 -2.71 11.38
N GLY A 74 -12.84 -3.42 12.43
CA GLY A 74 -13.24 -2.79 13.68
C GLY A 74 -14.64 -2.16 13.63
N ARG A 75 -15.25 -2.01 12.45
CA ARG A 75 -16.60 -1.51 12.10
C ARG A 75 -17.12 -2.24 10.87
N ALA A 76 -18.39 -1.96 10.50
CA ALA A 76 -18.95 -2.45 9.23
C ALA A 76 -18.14 -1.89 8.04
N VAL A 77 -17.82 -2.75 7.10
CA VAL A 77 -16.98 -2.46 5.92
C VAL A 77 -17.89 -2.25 4.72
N SER A 78 -17.83 -1.07 4.10
CA SER A 78 -18.64 -0.76 2.91
C SER A 78 -17.96 -1.13 1.60
N TRP A 79 -16.62 -1.21 1.58
CA TRP A 79 -15.84 -1.45 0.38
C TRP A 79 -15.59 -2.93 0.07
N CYS A 80 -15.92 -3.83 1.01
CA CYS A 80 -15.71 -5.28 0.89
C CYS A 80 -16.99 -6.02 1.25
N THR A 81 -17.46 -6.85 0.35
CA THR A 81 -18.60 -7.73 0.55
C THR A 81 -18.19 -9.19 0.39
N VAL A 82 -18.82 -10.07 1.15
CA VAL A 82 -18.59 -11.51 1.12
C VAL A 82 -19.91 -12.25 0.93
N SER A 83 -19.95 -13.21 0.04
CA SER A 83 -21.13 -14.03 -0.25
C SER A 83 -20.74 -15.49 -0.50
N PRO A 84 -21.53 -16.45 0.00
CA PRO A 84 -22.67 -16.30 0.92
C PRO A 84 -22.25 -15.93 2.33
N THR A 85 -23.16 -15.39 3.14
CA THR A 85 -22.92 -15.00 4.54
C THR A 85 -23.26 -16.09 5.56
N SER A 86 -23.85 -17.20 5.11
CA SER A 86 -24.17 -18.37 5.94
C SER A 86 -24.28 -19.62 5.07
N GLY A 87 -24.16 -20.79 5.70
CA GLY A 87 -24.34 -22.07 5.02
C GLY A 87 -24.32 -23.24 5.99
N GLY A 88 -24.52 -24.43 5.44
CA GLY A 88 -24.49 -25.70 6.18
C GLY A 88 -23.09 -26.29 6.28
N LYS A 89 -22.96 -27.38 7.04
CA LYS A 89 -21.74 -28.18 7.15
C LYS A 89 -21.23 -28.63 5.79
N GLY A 90 -19.94 -28.75 5.63
CA GLY A 90 -19.24 -29.19 4.41
C GLY A 90 -18.24 -28.18 3.90
N THR A 91 -17.84 -28.35 2.65
CA THR A 91 -16.95 -27.41 1.94
C THR A 91 -17.78 -26.28 1.34
N SER A 92 -17.32 -25.06 1.57
CA SER A 92 -17.96 -23.85 1.06
C SER A 92 -16.93 -22.93 0.44
N THR A 93 -17.36 -22.20 -0.59
CA THR A 93 -16.54 -21.17 -1.26
C THR A 93 -17.22 -19.82 -1.07
N LEU A 94 -16.47 -18.87 -0.53
CA LEU A 94 -16.87 -17.48 -0.41
C LEU A 94 -16.37 -16.70 -1.63
N THR A 95 -17.23 -15.89 -2.20
CA THR A 95 -16.83 -14.85 -3.16
C THR A 95 -16.68 -13.55 -2.42
N ILE A 96 -15.52 -12.96 -2.51
CA ILE A 96 -15.17 -11.66 -1.94
C ILE A 96 -15.20 -10.66 -3.09
N THR A 97 -15.89 -9.54 -2.91
CA THR A 97 -15.95 -8.46 -3.88
C THR A 97 -15.54 -7.16 -3.20
N THR A 98 -14.60 -6.43 -3.81
CA THR A 98 -14.12 -5.13 -3.31
C THR A 98 -14.33 -4.05 -4.36
N THR A 99 -14.64 -2.84 -3.90
CA THR A 99 -14.64 -1.62 -4.72
C THR A 99 -13.22 -1.05 -4.81
N ASP A 100 -13.02 -0.06 -5.70
CA ASP A 100 -11.75 0.64 -5.84
C ASP A 100 -11.27 1.24 -4.52
N ASN A 101 -9.95 1.22 -4.31
CA ASN A 101 -9.31 1.93 -3.21
C ASN A 101 -8.67 3.22 -3.72
N ASP A 102 -9.37 4.34 -3.60
CA ASP A 102 -8.90 5.65 -4.04
C ASP A 102 -7.93 6.32 -3.05
N THR A 103 -7.59 5.64 -1.96
CA THR A 103 -6.66 6.16 -0.96
C THR A 103 -5.22 5.73 -1.24
N TYR A 104 -4.27 6.44 -0.67
CA TYR A 104 -2.84 6.11 -0.75
C TYR A 104 -2.38 5.15 0.35
N ASP A 105 -3.33 4.59 1.08
CA ASP A 105 -3.10 3.60 2.14
C ASP A 105 -3.73 2.26 1.78
N GLU A 106 -3.02 1.18 2.12
CA GLU A 106 -3.55 -0.18 2.08
C GLU A 106 -4.70 -0.31 3.08
N ARG A 107 -5.74 -1.06 2.74
CA ARG A 107 -6.86 -1.31 3.63
C ARG A 107 -7.11 -2.80 3.82
N ASN A 108 -7.59 -3.15 5.01
CA ASN A 108 -7.73 -4.52 5.46
C ASN A 108 -9.14 -4.77 6.00
N ALA A 109 -9.73 -5.92 5.64
CA ALA A 109 -10.98 -6.39 6.21
C ALA A 109 -10.78 -7.76 6.84
N LYS A 110 -11.25 -7.93 8.08
CA LYS A 110 -11.23 -9.22 8.77
C LYS A 110 -12.53 -9.94 8.51
N VAL A 111 -12.43 -11.13 7.93
CA VAL A 111 -13.54 -12.06 7.77
C VAL A 111 -13.50 -13.08 8.89
N THR A 112 -14.58 -13.21 9.61
CA THR A 112 -14.73 -14.19 10.71
C THR A 112 -15.81 -15.19 10.36
N ILE A 113 -15.45 -16.46 10.29
CA ILE A 113 -16.35 -17.60 10.13
C ILE A 113 -16.70 -18.10 11.50
N LYS A 114 -17.99 -18.18 11.82
CA LYS A 114 -18.51 -18.70 13.09
C LYS A 114 -19.28 -19.97 12.83
N ALA A 115 -18.91 -21.08 13.52
CA ALA A 115 -19.62 -22.35 13.47
C ALA A 115 -19.84 -22.84 14.91
N GLY A 116 -21.05 -22.68 15.43
CA GLY A 116 -21.33 -22.89 16.85
C GLY A 116 -20.44 -22.01 17.74
N ALA A 117 -19.68 -22.63 18.64
CA ALA A 117 -18.73 -21.93 19.52
C ALA A 117 -17.34 -21.72 18.90
N THR A 118 -17.10 -22.26 17.70
CA THR A 118 -15.79 -22.16 17.03
C THR A 118 -15.78 -20.97 16.07
N THR A 119 -14.66 -20.24 16.08
CA THR A 119 -14.43 -19.12 15.15
C THR A 119 -13.08 -19.31 14.46
N GLN A 120 -13.05 -19.00 13.16
CA GLN A 120 -11.83 -18.91 12.36
C GLN A 120 -11.86 -17.60 11.59
N SER A 121 -10.72 -16.91 11.49
CA SER A 121 -10.64 -15.63 10.80
C SER A 121 -9.49 -15.60 9.81
N PHE A 122 -9.67 -14.81 8.75
CA PHE A 122 -8.61 -14.43 7.82
C PHE A 122 -8.76 -12.95 7.45
N THR A 123 -7.72 -12.36 6.93
CA THR A 123 -7.71 -10.95 6.53
C THR A 123 -7.69 -10.84 5.01
N ILE A 124 -8.56 -9.99 4.48
CA ILE A 124 -8.54 -9.54 3.08
C ILE A 124 -7.74 -8.26 3.06
N THR A 125 -6.71 -8.20 2.22
CA THR A 125 -5.90 -7.01 2.00
C THR A 125 -6.22 -6.43 0.63
N GLN A 126 -6.43 -5.12 0.55
CA GLN A 126 -6.51 -4.41 -0.73
C GLN A 126 -5.43 -3.35 -0.80
N LYS A 127 -4.66 -3.38 -1.88
CA LYS A 127 -3.57 -2.44 -2.11
C LYS A 127 -4.08 -1.00 -2.20
N GLN A 128 -3.22 -0.07 -1.87
CA GLN A 128 -3.42 1.37 -2.02
C GLN A 128 -3.36 1.79 -3.49
N LYS A 129 -3.81 3.01 -3.77
CA LYS A 129 -3.57 3.69 -5.04
C LYS A 129 -2.10 4.10 -5.12
N ASP A 130 -1.43 3.64 -6.17
CA ASP A 130 -0.05 4.03 -6.43
C ASP A 130 0.02 5.52 -6.82
N ALA A 131 1.02 6.24 -6.32
CA ALA A 131 1.18 7.66 -6.59
C ALA A 131 2.64 8.11 -6.58
N ILE A 132 2.91 9.13 -7.42
CA ILE A 132 4.09 9.98 -7.40
C ILE A 132 3.58 11.41 -7.38
N LEU A 133 3.79 12.13 -6.28
CA LEU A 133 3.28 13.46 -6.05
C LEU A 133 4.44 14.43 -5.84
N VAL A 134 4.40 15.57 -6.54
CA VAL A 134 5.35 16.67 -6.39
C VAL A 134 4.56 17.95 -6.09
N ALA A 135 5.15 18.83 -5.28
CA ALA A 135 4.49 20.09 -4.91
C ALA A 135 4.42 21.09 -6.09
N LYS A 136 5.39 21.02 -7.02
CA LYS A 136 5.50 21.87 -8.20
C LYS A 136 6.00 21.05 -9.37
N ASN A 137 5.51 21.37 -10.57
CA ASN A 137 5.94 20.76 -11.82
C ASN A 137 6.79 21.69 -12.68
N GLU A 138 7.14 22.89 -12.17
CA GLU A 138 8.02 23.83 -12.85
C GLU A 138 8.91 24.58 -11.86
N TYR A 139 10.18 24.73 -12.20
CA TYR A 139 11.17 25.48 -11.45
C TYR A 139 11.96 26.41 -12.36
N SER A 140 12.15 27.67 -11.90
CA SER A 140 13.01 28.66 -12.56
C SER A 140 14.34 28.74 -11.86
N MET A 141 15.42 28.76 -12.63
CA MET A 141 16.81 28.85 -12.17
C MET A 141 17.49 30.06 -12.81
N GLU A 142 18.36 30.70 -12.06
CA GLU A 142 19.23 31.75 -12.57
C GLU A 142 20.28 31.20 -13.57
N ALA A 143 20.83 32.06 -14.41
CA ALA A 143 21.86 31.68 -15.37
C ALA A 143 23.06 31.00 -14.72
N ALA A 144 23.48 31.43 -13.53
CA ALA A 144 24.60 30.85 -12.79
C ALA A 144 24.36 29.36 -12.41
N GLY A 145 23.13 28.86 -12.49
CA GLY A 145 22.78 27.51 -12.07
C GLY A 145 22.80 27.35 -10.55
N GLY A 146 23.14 26.15 -10.10
CA GLY A 146 23.21 25.81 -8.69
C GLY A 146 22.40 24.57 -8.34
N GLU A 147 22.15 24.37 -7.06
CA GLU A 147 21.41 23.21 -6.57
C GLU A 147 19.90 23.44 -6.68
N LEU A 148 19.21 22.50 -7.35
CA LEU A 148 17.75 22.36 -7.36
C LEU A 148 17.36 21.21 -6.45
N LYS A 149 16.54 21.48 -5.44
CA LYS A 149 15.98 20.47 -4.51
C LYS A 149 14.47 20.53 -4.48
N PHE A 150 13.85 19.36 -4.44
CA PHE A 150 12.43 19.20 -4.18
C PHE A 150 12.11 17.82 -3.63
N ASP A 151 10.95 17.72 -2.96
CA ASP A 151 10.47 16.48 -2.38
C ASP A 151 9.46 15.80 -3.30
N VAL A 152 9.56 14.46 -3.33
CA VAL A 152 8.63 13.55 -3.99
C VAL A 152 7.94 12.72 -2.93
N ASN A 153 6.63 12.83 -2.83
CA ASN A 153 5.82 11.94 -1.99
C ASN A 153 5.35 10.77 -2.83
N THR A 154 5.71 9.56 -2.44
CA THR A 154 5.42 8.35 -3.20
C THR A 154 5.25 7.14 -2.29
N ASN A 155 4.41 6.21 -2.71
CA ASN A 155 4.25 4.89 -2.09
C ASN A 155 4.74 3.75 -3.01
N VAL A 156 5.44 4.09 -4.10
CA VAL A 156 6.06 3.14 -5.03
C VAL A 156 7.53 3.47 -5.26
N ASP A 157 8.30 2.48 -5.70
CA ASP A 157 9.65 2.71 -6.20
C ASP A 157 9.59 3.41 -7.55
N PHE A 158 10.52 4.32 -7.80
CA PHE A 158 10.57 5.11 -9.02
C PHE A 158 11.97 5.27 -9.57
N THR A 159 12.05 5.62 -10.85
CA THR A 159 13.27 6.04 -11.55
C THR A 159 13.21 7.51 -11.87
N VAL A 160 14.38 8.14 -12.00
CA VAL A 160 14.52 9.56 -12.36
C VAL A 160 15.40 9.66 -13.60
N GLU A 161 14.93 10.40 -14.59
CA GLU A 161 15.66 10.68 -15.83
C GLU A 161 15.66 12.19 -16.08
N THR A 162 16.77 12.70 -16.63
CA THR A 162 16.88 14.08 -17.10
C THR A 162 16.97 14.10 -18.62
N SER A 163 16.24 15.01 -19.26
CA SER A 163 16.23 15.12 -20.73
C SER A 163 17.47 15.81 -21.31
N VAL A 164 18.32 16.36 -20.46
CA VAL A 164 19.47 17.21 -20.81
C VAL A 164 20.65 16.92 -19.88
N ASP A 165 21.84 17.15 -20.36
CA ASP A 165 23.11 16.90 -19.65
C ASP A 165 23.49 17.97 -18.62
N TRP A 166 22.90 19.15 -18.71
CA TRP A 166 23.15 20.25 -17.78
C TRP A 166 22.32 20.19 -16.49
N ILE A 167 21.44 19.21 -16.33
CA ILE A 167 20.76 18.86 -15.08
C ILE A 167 21.27 17.49 -14.64
N VAL A 168 22.07 17.45 -13.59
CA VAL A 168 22.70 16.24 -13.09
C VAL A 168 22.10 15.90 -11.71
N GLN A 169 21.53 14.68 -11.58
CA GLN A 169 21.02 14.21 -10.31
C GLN A 169 22.17 13.91 -9.32
N ASN A 170 22.04 14.41 -8.10
CA ASN A 170 22.90 14.02 -6.99
C ASN A 170 22.41 12.70 -6.38
N THR A 171 23.30 11.73 -6.20
CA THR A 171 22.95 10.32 -5.88
C THR A 171 22.61 10.02 -4.43
N ASP A 172 22.13 10.96 -3.63
CA ASP A 172 21.78 10.73 -2.24
C ASP A 172 20.29 11.01 -1.94
N SER A 173 19.46 9.93 -1.96
CA SER A 173 18.21 9.95 -1.20
C SER A 173 17.80 8.55 -0.76
N ARG A 174 17.99 8.25 0.51
CA ARG A 174 17.48 7.05 1.17
C ARG A 174 16.42 7.46 2.18
N GLY A 175 15.19 6.95 2.04
CA GLY A 175 14.13 7.16 3.02
C GLY A 175 12.75 6.78 2.50
N LEU A 176 11.95 6.17 3.35
CA LEU A 176 10.56 5.78 3.10
C LEU A 176 9.64 7.00 3.26
N ALA A 177 8.68 7.17 2.35
CA ALA A 177 7.54 8.08 2.28
C ALA A 177 7.82 9.41 1.54
N THR A 178 8.72 10.26 2.00
CA THR A 178 9.13 11.48 1.27
C THR A 178 10.57 11.32 0.85
N LYS A 179 10.84 11.36 -0.45
CA LYS A 179 12.20 11.30 -1.02
C LYS A 179 12.59 12.68 -1.50
N SER A 180 13.63 13.28 -0.92
CA SER A 180 14.21 14.52 -1.42
C SER A 180 15.14 14.23 -2.59
N LEU A 181 14.85 14.83 -3.74
CA LEU A 181 15.70 14.78 -4.91
C LEU A 181 16.53 16.06 -5.01
N SER A 182 17.80 15.91 -5.36
CA SER A 182 18.73 17.02 -5.54
C SER A 182 19.40 16.89 -6.90
N PHE A 183 19.52 18.01 -7.60
CA PHE A 183 20.13 18.11 -8.90
C PHE A 183 21.13 19.28 -8.91
N ASN A 184 22.23 19.12 -9.60
CA ASN A 184 23.12 20.22 -9.93
C ASN A 184 22.78 20.74 -11.33
N VAL A 185 22.38 21.99 -11.43
CA VAL A 185 22.11 22.69 -12.68
C VAL A 185 23.33 23.51 -13.05
N THR A 186 23.97 23.20 -14.18
CA THR A 186 25.19 23.90 -14.61
C THR A 186 24.89 25.31 -15.12
N GLU A 187 25.89 26.20 -15.14
CA GLU A 187 25.74 27.57 -15.65
C GLU A 187 25.24 27.59 -17.10
N ASN A 188 24.30 28.49 -17.40
CA ASN A 188 23.89 28.82 -18.75
C ASN A 188 24.72 30.01 -19.26
N THR A 189 25.69 29.72 -20.11
CA THR A 189 26.58 30.74 -20.73
C THR A 189 25.99 31.35 -22.01
N SER A 190 24.77 30.89 -22.42
CA SER A 190 24.10 31.36 -23.66
C SER A 190 23.31 32.64 -23.42
N ASP A 191 23.12 33.41 -24.50
CA ASP A 191 22.28 34.58 -24.54
C ASP A 191 20.75 34.26 -24.59
N ALA A 192 20.41 32.99 -24.63
CA ALA A 192 19.03 32.50 -24.59
C ALA A 192 18.74 31.70 -23.31
N SER A 193 17.53 31.80 -22.81
CA SER A 193 17.03 30.85 -21.78
C SER A 193 16.97 29.45 -22.34
N ARG A 194 17.10 28.45 -21.45
CA ARG A 194 16.99 27.05 -21.82
C ARG A 194 16.04 26.29 -20.91
N GLU A 195 15.48 25.20 -21.43
CA GLU A 195 14.54 24.35 -20.72
C GLU A 195 15.04 22.91 -20.71
N GLY A 196 14.74 22.22 -19.62
CA GLY A 196 14.97 20.79 -19.47
C GLY A 196 13.84 20.15 -18.69
N LEU A 197 13.71 18.83 -18.81
CA LEU A 197 12.71 18.05 -18.09
C LEU A 197 13.42 17.06 -17.16
N ILE A 198 12.90 16.95 -15.95
CA ILE A 198 13.15 15.87 -15.01
C ILE A 198 11.92 14.98 -15.04
N THR A 199 12.09 13.72 -15.40
CA THR A 199 11.02 12.73 -15.45
C THR A 199 11.15 11.74 -14.30
N ILE A 200 10.10 11.59 -13.50
CA ILE A 200 10.00 10.61 -12.43
C ILE A 200 8.96 9.59 -12.86
N SER A 201 9.31 8.30 -12.90
CA SER A 201 8.42 7.26 -13.42
C SER A 201 8.43 5.98 -12.60
N SER A 202 7.26 5.31 -12.54
CA SER A 202 7.05 3.99 -11.96
C SER A 202 5.95 3.27 -12.73
N GLY A 203 6.30 2.26 -13.50
CA GLY A 203 5.34 1.57 -14.37
C GLY A 203 4.62 2.51 -15.32
N LYS A 204 3.32 2.69 -15.13
CA LYS A 204 2.50 3.62 -15.92
C LYS A 204 2.43 5.04 -15.34
N LEU A 205 2.89 5.21 -14.11
CA LEU A 205 2.91 6.53 -13.46
C LEU A 205 4.08 7.33 -13.99
N LYS A 206 3.81 8.59 -14.34
CA LYS A 206 4.82 9.54 -14.82
C LYS A 206 4.52 10.92 -14.28
N GLN A 207 5.56 11.57 -13.74
CA GLN A 207 5.53 12.96 -13.33
C GLN A 207 6.67 13.69 -14.03
N GLU A 208 6.36 14.80 -14.69
CA GLU A 208 7.34 15.64 -15.37
C GLU A 208 7.50 16.96 -14.64
N ILE A 209 8.74 17.36 -14.42
CA ILE A 209 9.13 18.62 -13.80
C ILE A 209 9.95 19.38 -14.82
N LYS A 210 9.43 20.55 -15.21
CA LYS A 210 10.09 21.48 -16.13
C LYS A 210 11.07 22.36 -15.37
N VAL A 211 12.29 22.47 -15.87
CA VAL A 211 13.32 23.38 -15.35
C VAL A 211 13.60 24.42 -16.41
N ILE A 212 13.35 25.69 -16.10
CA ILE A 212 13.62 26.83 -16.97
C ILE A 212 14.83 27.57 -16.38
N GLN A 213 15.89 27.68 -17.15
CA GLN A 213 17.08 28.45 -16.74
C GLN A 213 17.22 29.72 -17.55
N ALA A 214 17.39 30.84 -16.84
CA ALA A 214 17.57 32.14 -17.43
C ALA A 214 18.82 32.19 -18.34
N LYS A 215 18.80 33.14 -19.30
CA LYS A 215 19.96 33.47 -20.11
C LYS A 215 21.04 34.17 -19.27
N LYS A 216 22.29 34.14 -19.73
CA LYS A 216 23.36 34.92 -19.15
C LYS A 216 23.01 36.41 -19.21
N VAL A 217 23.10 37.10 -18.09
CA VAL A 217 23.01 38.54 -18.03
C VAL A 217 24.42 39.09 -18.23
N VAL A 218 24.64 39.79 -19.36
CA VAL A 218 25.82 40.60 -19.54
C VAL A 218 25.52 41.94 -18.89
N PRO A 219 26.24 42.35 -17.83
CA PRO A 219 26.03 43.71 -17.29
C PRO A 219 26.27 44.76 -18.36
N GLU A 220 25.34 45.69 -18.57
CA GLU A 220 25.58 46.85 -19.43
C GLU A 220 26.85 47.55 -18.92
N PRO A 221 27.75 47.94 -19.82
CA PRO A 221 28.90 48.77 -19.44
C PRO A 221 28.36 50.03 -18.78
N THR A 222 28.62 50.21 -17.50
CA THR A 222 28.35 51.46 -16.82
C THR A 222 29.23 52.50 -17.45
N ASP A 223 28.65 53.35 -18.29
CA ASP A 223 29.32 54.48 -18.86
C ASP A 223 29.73 55.44 -17.72
N LYS A 224 30.96 55.29 -17.24
CA LYS A 224 31.58 56.20 -16.25
C LYS A 224 32.19 57.40 -16.96
N ASN A 225 31.60 57.91 -18.00
CA ASN A 225 32.07 59.11 -18.65
C ASN A 225 31.10 60.28 -18.44
N GLY A 226 30.84 60.57 -17.16
CA GLY A 226 30.29 61.85 -16.74
C GLY A 226 31.40 62.89 -16.60
N THR A 227 32.10 63.22 -17.67
CA THR A 227 32.85 64.48 -17.72
C THR A 227 31.81 65.60 -17.84
N GLY A 228 31.46 66.15 -16.69
CA GLY A 228 30.81 67.44 -16.60
C GLY A 228 31.71 68.50 -17.20
N ALA A 229 31.47 68.84 -18.46
CA ALA A 229 31.95 70.08 -19.00
C ALA A 229 31.01 71.16 -18.48
N GLU A 230 31.40 71.85 -17.43
CA GLU A 230 30.82 73.14 -17.07
C GLU A 230 31.11 74.05 -18.25
N ILE A 231 30.07 74.42 -19.01
CA ILE A 231 30.13 75.53 -19.91
C ILE A 231 29.79 76.76 -19.07
N GLU A 232 30.88 77.44 -18.62
CA GLU A 232 30.73 78.89 -18.18
C GLU A 232 30.26 79.69 -19.34
N SER A 233 29.00 80.08 -19.32
CA SER A 233 28.51 81.18 -20.15
C SER A 233 28.94 82.48 -19.50
N GLY A 234 30.11 82.95 -19.90
CA GLY A 234 30.56 84.33 -19.62
C GLY A 234 29.57 85.33 -20.12
N GLY A 235 29.10 86.14 -19.23
CA GLY A 235 28.23 87.30 -19.51
C GLY A 235 28.85 88.30 -20.46
N GLY A 236 28.03 88.90 -21.21
CA GLY A 236 28.30 90.15 -22.02
C GLY A 236 27.13 91.08 -21.82
N ILE A 237 27.36 92.00 -20.96
CA ILE A 237 26.62 93.25 -20.84
C ILE A 237 26.95 94.19 -22.00
N GLU A 238 26.03 94.95 -22.44
CA GLU A 238 26.06 96.43 -22.65
C GLU A 238 24.82 96.80 -23.46
N GLU A 239 24.09 97.67 -22.90
CA GLU A 239 23.80 99.06 -22.97
C GLU A 239 23.10 99.50 -24.28
N GLY A 240 22.05 100.31 -24.12
CA GLY A 240 21.33 101.13 -25.06
C GLY A 240 19.93 101.46 -24.56
#